data_1f806047de781777383649fb64aff739
#
_entry.id   1f806047de781777383649fb64aff739
#
_cell.length_a   1.000
_cell.length_b   1.000
_cell.length_c   1.000
_cell.angle_alpha   90.00
_cell.angle_beta   90.00
_cell.angle_gamma   90.00
#
_symmetry.space_group_name_H-M   'P 1'
#
loop_
_entity.id
_entity.type
_entity.pdbx_description
1 polymer ?
#
loop_
_entity_poly.entity_id
_entity_poly.type
_entity_poly.pdbx_seq_one_letter_code
_entity_poly.pdbx_strand_id
1 'polypeptide(L)'
;SIKANYSRPEHGGARGYTPFGKETALGEKVPDLKEFWHHGPKVDNTYDDRIKGNISVKEIDKFNPHFDTLFTSLNNVGIGVLSAIAKVLDLDKDFFNNWVVKGNSVLRLIHYPPVNDSSNLQRARAHEDINLITLLVGAEESGLEVLSKSGEWIPIESRSKSIVCNIGDM
;
A
#
# COMPACT_ATOMS: atom_id res chain seq x y z
N SER A 1 16.82 14.64 -8.86
CA SER A 1 16.81 13.19 -8.61
C SER A 1 16.18 12.46 -9.82
N ILE A 2 16.78 11.38 -10.28
CA ILE A 2 16.24 10.54 -11.37
C ILE A 2 14.82 10.07 -11.05
N LYS A 3 14.54 9.75 -9.78
CA LYS A 3 13.20 9.33 -9.31
C LYS A 3 12.09 10.31 -9.72
N ALA A 4 12.35 11.61 -9.74
CA ALA A 4 11.37 12.64 -10.08
C ALA A 4 10.82 12.51 -11.51
N ASN A 5 11.59 11.92 -12.43
CA ASN A 5 11.18 11.67 -13.80
C ASN A 5 10.04 10.65 -13.90
N TYR A 6 9.81 9.90 -12.83
CA TYR A 6 8.79 8.85 -12.72
C TYR A 6 7.56 9.26 -11.90
N SER A 7 7.48 10.52 -11.49
CA SER A 7 6.27 11.05 -10.85
C SER A 7 5.17 11.25 -11.88
N ARG A 8 3.95 10.84 -11.56
CA ARG A 8 2.77 10.90 -12.42
C ARG A 8 1.57 11.45 -11.66
N PRO A 9 1.57 12.73 -11.32
CA PRO A 9 0.45 13.35 -10.60
C PRO A 9 -0.87 13.25 -11.39
N GLU A 10 -0.80 13.21 -12.72
CA GLU A 10 -1.93 13.01 -13.61
C GLU A 10 -2.61 11.63 -13.47
N HIS A 11 -1.94 10.66 -12.85
CA HIS A 11 -2.51 9.34 -12.51
C HIS A 11 -3.09 9.31 -11.08
N GLY A 12 -3.33 10.46 -10.45
CA GLY A 12 -3.83 10.52 -9.08
C GLY A 12 -2.89 9.88 -8.04
N GLY A 13 -1.60 9.78 -8.35
CA GLY A 13 -0.61 9.12 -7.47
C GLY A 13 -0.69 7.59 -7.44
N ALA A 14 -1.58 6.98 -8.23
CA ALA A 14 -1.79 5.51 -8.20
C ALA A 14 -0.68 4.70 -8.87
N ARG A 15 0.27 5.34 -9.55
CA ARG A 15 1.42 4.71 -10.23
C ARG A 15 2.64 5.61 -10.18
N GLY A 16 3.81 4.96 -10.08
CA GLY A 16 5.09 5.64 -10.13
C GLY A 16 5.52 6.24 -8.79
N TYR A 17 6.38 7.22 -8.86
CA TYR A 17 7.05 7.80 -7.70
C TYR A 17 6.30 8.98 -7.08
N THR A 18 6.14 8.95 -5.78
CA THR A 18 5.69 10.09 -4.98
C THR A 18 6.87 10.61 -4.15
N PRO A 19 7.26 11.89 -4.36
CA PRO A 19 8.39 12.49 -3.67
C PRO A 19 8.20 12.62 -2.16
N PHE A 20 9.32 12.67 -1.45
CA PHE A 20 9.37 12.92 -0.02
C PHE A 20 8.57 14.18 0.38
N GLY A 21 7.79 14.06 1.44
CA GLY A 21 7.02 15.16 1.99
C GLY A 21 5.91 15.68 1.06
N LYS A 22 5.34 14.85 0.21
CA LYS A 22 4.21 15.20 -0.67
C LYS A 22 2.88 14.62 -0.20
N GLU A 23 2.88 13.43 0.36
CA GLU A 23 1.64 12.84 0.88
C GLU A 23 1.31 13.44 2.24
N THR A 24 0.05 13.82 2.40
CA THR A 24 -0.49 14.38 3.64
C THR A 24 -1.71 13.56 4.02
N ALA A 25 -1.79 13.09 5.26
CA ALA A 25 -2.96 12.38 5.76
C ALA A 25 -4.22 13.28 5.69
N LEU A 26 -5.37 12.67 5.50
CA LEU A 26 -6.64 13.42 5.40
C LEU A 26 -6.88 14.28 6.63
N GLY A 27 -7.15 15.57 6.41
CA GLY A 27 -7.37 16.54 7.49
C GLY A 27 -6.10 17.17 8.06
N GLU A 28 -4.91 16.70 7.68
CA GLU A 28 -3.63 17.23 8.14
C GLU A 28 -3.09 18.32 7.21
N LYS A 29 -2.23 19.19 7.76
CA LYS A 29 -1.58 20.27 7.00
C LYS A 29 -0.10 20.01 6.75
N VAL A 30 0.47 19.08 7.50
CA VAL A 30 1.90 18.76 7.45
C VAL A 30 2.08 17.41 6.78
N PRO A 31 2.94 17.29 5.76
CA PRO A 31 3.14 16.04 5.06
C PRO A 31 3.90 15.03 5.92
N ASP A 32 3.69 13.75 5.60
CA ASP A 32 4.43 12.64 6.19
C ASP A 32 5.88 12.59 5.68
N LEU A 33 6.78 12.12 6.53
CA LEU A 33 8.22 12.01 6.21
C LEU A 33 8.53 10.71 5.48
N LYS A 34 7.94 10.53 4.32
CA LYS A 34 8.12 9.35 3.47
C LYS A 34 8.17 9.71 1.99
N GLU A 35 8.80 8.86 1.23
CA GLU A 35 8.66 8.77 -0.22
C GLU A 35 8.23 7.35 -0.58
N PHE A 36 7.60 7.16 -1.72
CA PHE A 36 7.18 5.82 -2.11
C PHE A 36 7.04 5.65 -3.62
N TRP A 37 6.98 4.40 -4.01
CA TRP A 37 6.65 3.97 -5.35
C TRP A 37 5.37 3.15 -5.33
N HIS A 38 4.46 3.43 -6.26
CA HIS A 38 3.27 2.64 -6.50
C HIS A 38 3.40 1.79 -7.76
N HIS A 39 3.09 0.51 -7.60
CA HIS A 39 2.99 -0.48 -8.67
C HIS A 39 1.62 -1.16 -8.59
N GLY A 40 0.96 -1.35 -9.71
CA GLY A 40 -0.39 -1.93 -9.77
C GLY A 40 -0.42 -3.24 -10.53
N PRO A 41 -1.62 -3.72 -10.88
CA PRO A 41 -1.77 -4.90 -11.72
C PRO A 41 -1.17 -4.67 -13.11
N LYS A 42 -0.88 -5.75 -13.81
CA LYS A 42 -0.58 -5.73 -15.24
C LYS A 42 -1.89 -5.50 -16.00
N VAL A 43 -2.07 -4.28 -16.48
CA VAL A 43 -3.28 -3.84 -17.17
C VAL A 43 -3.29 -4.32 -18.63
N ASP A 44 -4.42 -4.85 -19.08
CA ASP A 44 -4.73 -5.17 -20.46
C ASP A 44 -6.06 -4.53 -20.88
N ASN A 45 -6.54 -4.81 -22.07
CA ASN A 45 -7.76 -4.25 -22.65
C ASN A 45 -9.07 -4.69 -21.96
N THR A 46 -9.00 -5.50 -20.92
CA THR A 46 -10.16 -5.94 -20.12
C THR A 46 -10.32 -5.16 -18.82
N TYR A 47 -9.38 -4.26 -18.51
CA TYR A 47 -9.48 -3.36 -17.36
C TYR A 47 -10.26 -2.09 -17.70
N ASP A 48 -10.79 -1.43 -16.67
CA ASP A 48 -11.36 -0.09 -16.79
C ASP A 48 -10.29 0.91 -17.24
N ASP A 49 -10.60 1.77 -18.19
CA ASP A 49 -9.67 2.76 -18.78
C ASP A 49 -9.10 3.76 -17.76
N ARG A 50 -9.75 3.91 -16.62
CA ARG A 50 -9.27 4.72 -15.48
C ARG A 50 -8.08 4.09 -14.77
N ILE A 51 -7.93 2.76 -14.84
CA ILE A 51 -6.82 2.04 -14.23
C ILE A 51 -5.62 2.10 -15.15
N LYS A 52 -4.60 2.86 -14.75
CA LYS A 52 -3.40 3.08 -15.56
C LYS A 52 -2.38 1.95 -15.36
N GLY A 53 -1.66 1.65 -16.42
CA GLY A 53 -0.57 0.68 -16.43
C GLY A 53 0.64 1.14 -15.61
N ASN A 54 1.52 0.20 -15.29
CA ASN A 54 2.74 0.45 -14.55
C ASN A 54 3.75 1.29 -15.34
N ILE A 55 4.51 2.11 -14.64
CA ILE A 55 5.57 2.93 -15.21
C ILE A 55 6.81 2.05 -15.41
N SER A 56 7.42 2.11 -16.59
CA SER A 56 8.66 1.41 -16.88
C SER A 56 9.87 2.19 -16.33
N VAL A 57 10.70 1.54 -15.53
CA VAL A 57 11.96 2.10 -15.01
C VAL A 57 13.11 1.54 -15.84
N LYS A 58 13.91 2.44 -16.44
CA LYS A 58 14.99 2.07 -17.36
C LYS A 58 16.32 1.79 -16.67
N GLU A 59 16.54 2.42 -15.52
CA GLU A 59 17.81 2.38 -14.77
C GLU A 59 17.98 1.11 -13.95
N ILE A 60 16.91 0.33 -13.75
CA ILE A 60 16.94 -0.91 -12.99
C ILE A 60 16.46 -2.05 -13.90
N ASP A 61 17.37 -2.97 -14.20
CA ASP A 61 17.04 -4.14 -15.02
C ASP A 61 15.92 -4.95 -14.37
N LYS A 62 14.97 -5.39 -15.19
CA LYS A 62 13.83 -6.22 -14.78
C LYS A 62 12.98 -5.64 -13.63
N PHE A 63 12.99 -4.30 -13.44
CA PHE A 63 12.20 -3.66 -12.38
C PHE A 63 10.73 -4.10 -12.45
N ASN A 64 10.05 -3.84 -13.56
CA ASN A 64 8.63 -4.20 -13.69
C ASN A 64 8.37 -5.71 -13.57
N PRO A 65 9.11 -6.62 -14.24
CA PRO A 65 8.91 -8.06 -14.05
C PRO A 65 9.01 -8.54 -12.61
N HIS A 66 9.95 -8.01 -11.82
CA HIS A 66 10.08 -8.38 -10.42
C HIS A 66 8.89 -7.88 -9.59
N PHE A 67 8.45 -6.63 -9.80
CA PHE A 67 7.31 -6.08 -9.08
C PHE A 67 5.98 -6.65 -9.56
N ASP A 68 5.82 -7.01 -10.82
CA ASP A 68 4.66 -7.76 -11.32
C ASP A 68 4.53 -9.13 -10.61
N THR A 69 5.66 -9.81 -10.40
CA THR A 69 5.69 -11.10 -9.67
C THR A 69 5.33 -10.91 -8.20
N LEU A 70 5.92 -9.91 -7.54
CA LEU A 70 5.63 -9.61 -6.14
C LEU A 70 4.17 -9.18 -5.94
N PHE A 71 3.67 -8.30 -6.81
CA PHE A 71 2.27 -7.88 -6.82
C PHE A 71 1.33 -9.08 -6.92
N THR A 72 1.56 -9.96 -7.91
CA THR A 72 0.73 -11.15 -8.12
C THR A 72 0.74 -12.07 -6.91
N SER A 73 1.91 -12.29 -6.30
CA SER A 73 2.05 -13.14 -5.12
C SER A 73 1.28 -12.59 -3.92
N LEU A 74 1.44 -11.30 -3.62
CA LEU A 74 0.71 -10.65 -2.51
C LEU A 74 -0.80 -10.56 -2.79
N ASN A 75 -1.20 -10.29 -4.03
CA ASN A 75 -2.61 -10.27 -4.42
C ASN A 75 -3.28 -11.65 -4.19
N ASN A 76 -2.60 -12.74 -4.51
CA ASN A 76 -3.10 -14.09 -4.26
C ASN A 76 -3.24 -14.38 -2.76
N VAL A 77 -2.30 -13.91 -1.93
CA VAL A 77 -2.42 -13.98 -0.47
C VAL A 77 -3.65 -13.19 -0.01
N GLY A 78 -3.84 -11.97 -0.52
CA GLY A 78 -5.00 -11.13 -0.20
C GLY A 78 -6.33 -11.79 -0.55
N ILE A 79 -6.45 -12.40 -1.72
CA ILE A 79 -7.66 -13.16 -2.11
C ILE A 79 -7.90 -14.31 -1.13
N GLY A 80 -6.87 -15.03 -0.71
CA GLY A 80 -6.98 -16.10 0.28
C GLY A 80 -7.47 -15.60 1.64
N VAL A 81 -6.99 -14.43 2.10
CA VAL A 81 -7.45 -13.79 3.33
C VAL A 81 -8.92 -13.37 3.21
N LEU A 82 -9.30 -12.73 2.11
CA LEU A 82 -10.71 -12.33 1.87
C LEU A 82 -11.65 -13.53 1.81
N SER A 83 -11.21 -14.65 1.23
CA SER A 83 -11.99 -15.90 1.23
C SER A 83 -12.16 -16.47 2.64
N ALA A 84 -11.15 -16.35 3.51
CA ALA A 84 -11.25 -16.75 4.91
C ALA A 84 -12.21 -15.82 5.68
N ILE A 85 -12.14 -14.51 5.45
CA ILE A 85 -13.07 -13.52 6.03
C ILE A 85 -14.51 -13.82 5.60
N ALA A 86 -14.74 -14.09 4.31
CA ALA A 86 -16.06 -14.44 3.81
C ALA A 86 -16.68 -15.64 4.57
N LYS A 87 -15.88 -16.69 4.81
CA LYS A 87 -16.32 -17.85 5.60
C LYS A 87 -16.68 -17.51 7.04
N VAL A 88 -15.91 -16.64 7.70
CA VAL A 88 -16.20 -16.20 9.08
C VAL A 88 -17.49 -15.41 9.15
N LEU A 89 -17.82 -14.69 8.08
CA LEU A 89 -19.05 -13.91 7.94
C LEU A 89 -20.24 -14.73 7.41
N ASP A 90 -20.10 -16.06 7.23
CA ASP A 90 -21.10 -16.97 6.66
C ASP A 90 -21.54 -16.55 5.24
N LEU A 91 -20.57 -16.05 4.46
CA LEU A 91 -20.73 -15.68 3.05
C LEU A 91 -20.09 -16.73 2.14
N ASP A 92 -20.47 -16.70 0.84
CA ASP A 92 -19.76 -17.49 -0.17
C ASP A 92 -18.27 -17.17 -0.16
N LYS A 93 -17.41 -18.18 -0.28
CA LYS A 93 -15.93 -18.02 -0.25
C LYS A 93 -15.42 -17.03 -1.30
N ASP A 94 -16.15 -16.87 -2.40
CA ASP A 94 -15.80 -16.02 -3.53
C ASP A 94 -16.53 -14.66 -3.50
N PHE A 95 -17.22 -14.34 -2.40
CA PHE A 95 -18.04 -13.14 -2.25
C PHE A 95 -17.30 -11.86 -2.64
N PHE A 96 -16.04 -11.72 -2.21
CA PHE A 96 -15.23 -10.54 -2.48
C PHE A 96 -14.57 -10.53 -3.86
N ASN A 97 -14.61 -11.64 -4.62
CA ASN A 97 -13.89 -11.75 -5.90
C ASN A 97 -14.30 -10.65 -6.89
N ASN A 98 -15.58 -10.36 -7.00
CA ASN A 98 -16.11 -9.33 -7.90
C ASN A 98 -15.66 -7.90 -7.54
N TRP A 99 -15.21 -7.69 -6.31
CA TRP A 99 -14.75 -6.40 -5.81
C TRP A 99 -13.26 -6.18 -6.05
N VAL A 100 -12.49 -7.26 -6.13
CA VAL A 100 -11.02 -7.20 -6.22
C VAL A 100 -10.47 -7.62 -7.58
N VAL A 101 -11.20 -8.44 -8.35
CA VAL A 101 -10.79 -8.84 -9.69
C VAL A 101 -10.80 -7.64 -10.62
N LYS A 102 -9.67 -7.38 -11.31
CA LYS A 102 -9.44 -6.22 -12.17
C LYS A 102 -9.61 -4.87 -11.45
N GLY A 103 -9.51 -4.86 -10.13
CA GLY A 103 -9.52 -3.64 -9.32
C GLY A 103 -8.19 -2.88 -9.40
N ASN A 104 -8.17 -1.70 -8.78
CA ASN A 104 -6.99 -0.85 -8.71
C ASN A 104 -6.17 -1.11 -7.44
N SER A 105 -5.92 -2.38 -7.10
CA SER A 105 -5.01 -2.73 -6.01
C SER A 105 -3.62 -2.13 -6.26
N VAL A 106 -2.95 -1.73 -5.19
CA VAL A 106 -1.66 -1.05 -5.27
C VAL A 106 -0.64 -1.74 -4.37
N LEU A 107 0.50 -2.09 -4.93
CA LEU A 107 1.71 -2.41 -4.20
C LEU A 107 2.46 -1.12 -3.92
N ARG A 108 2.61 -0.76 -2.65
CA ARG A 108 3.33 0.44 -2.21
C ARG A 108 4.68 0.04 -1.62
N LEU A 109 5.76 0.55 -2.20
CA LEU A 109 7.12 0.40 -1.68
C LEU A 109 7.48 1.71 -1.00
N ILE A 110 7.57 1.70 0.32
CA ILE A 110 7.76 2.90 1.12
C ILE A 110 9.21 2.98 1.59
N HIS A 111 9.77 4.18 1.51
CA HIS A 111 11.05 4.52 2.10
C HIS A 111 10.87 5.63 3.13
N TYR A 112 11.26 5.36 4.35
CA TYR A 112 11.34 6.31 5.45
C TYR A 112 12.80 6.69 5.67
N PRO A 113 13.28 7.81 5.13
CA PRO A 113 14.66 8.22 5.33
C PRO A 113 14.92 8.58 6.80
N PRO A 114 16.19 8.53 7.27
CA PRO A 114 16.55 9.02 8.58
C PRO A 114 16.12 10.48 8.75
N VAL A 115 15.49 10.79 9.89
CA VAL A 115 15.10 12.15 10.25
C VAL A 115 15.77 12.53 11.57
N ASN A 116 16.18 13.80 11.71
CA ASN A 116 16.72 14.30 12.97
C ASN A 116 15.59 14.47 13.99
N ASP A 117 15.85 14.11 15.25
CA ASP A 117 14.87 14.11 16.37
C ASP A 117 14.22 15.47 16.69
N SER A 118 14.66 16.55 16.08
CA SER A 118 14.17 17.89 16.35
C SER A 118 12.88 18.27 15.63
N SER A 119 12.30 17.37 14.85
CA SER A 119 11.08 17.67 14.08
C SER A 119 9.84 17.07 14.77
N ASN A 120 8.83 17.89 15.02
CA ASN A 120 7.46 17.43 15.37
C ASN A 120 6.77 16.70 14.18
N LEU A 121 7.54 16.21 13.22
CA LEU A 121 7.08 15.57 12.00
C LEU A 121 7.06 14.05 12.22
N GLN A 122 6.01 13.40 11.74
CA GLN A 122 5.83 11.96 11.85
C GLN A 122 6.17 11.27 10.51
N ARG A 123 6.68 10.04 10.59
CA ARG A 123 6.93 9.20 9.42
C ARG A 123 5.63 8.84 8.71
N ALA A 124 4.61 8.46 9.47
CA ALA A 124 3.25 8.23 9.02
C ALA A 124 2.29 8.62 10.14
N ARG A 125 1.33 9.48 9.84
CA ARG A 125 0.30 9.88 10.80
C ARG A 125 -0.78 8.81 10.88
N ALA A 126 -1.55 8.87 11.97
CA ALA A 126 -2.74 8.05 12.11
C ALA A 126 -3.69 8.26 10.92
N HIS A 127 -4.13 7.17 10.31
CA HIS A 127 -5.07 7.17 9.19
C HIS A 127 -5.80 5.84 9.12
N GLU A 128 -6.90 5.82 8.42
CA GLU A 128 -7.61 4.62 8.01
C GLU A 128 -7.25 4.31 6.55
N ASP A 129 -7.12 3.03 6.22
CA ASP A 129 -6.83 2.62 4.85
C ASP A 129 -8.12 2.57 4.04
N ILE A 130 -8.18 3.27 2.92
CA ILE A 130 -9.34 3.29 2.00
C ILE A 130 -9.26 2.08 1.08
N ASN A 131 -9.55 0.91 1.63
CA ASN A 131 -9.55 -0.37 0.90
C ASN A 131 -10.30 -1.45 1.71
N LEU A 132 -10.36 -2.68 1.20
CA LEU A 132 -10.89 -3.84 1.93
C LEU A 132 -9.90 -4.36 2.96
N ILE A 133 -8.65 -4.58 2.53
CA ILE A 133 -7.57 -5.05 3.39
C ILE A 133 -6.22 -4.48 2.93
N THR A 134 -5.33 -4.28 3.87
CA THR A 134 -3.91 -4.01 3.63
C THR A 134 -3.07 -5.18 4.10
N LEU A 135 -2.13 -5.61 3.26
CA LEU A 135 -1.09 -6.57 3.60
C LEU A 135 0.22 -5.83 3.80
N LEU A 136 0.66 -5.67 5.03
CA LEU A 136 1.92 -5.03 5.37
C LEU A 136 3.02 -6.09 5.54
N VAL A 137 3.97 -6.08 4.62
CA VAL A 137 5.21 -6.85 4.74
C VAL A 137 6.15 -6.06 5.64
N GLY A 138 6.54 -6.66 6.75
CA GLY A 138 7.10 -5.98 7.90
C GLY A 138 8.33 -5.12 7.62
N ALA A 139 8.42 -4.03 8.35
CA ALA A 139 9.66 -3.28 8.55
C ALA A 139 10.55 -4.03 9.55
N GLU A 140 11.86 -3.82 9.47
CA GLU A 140 12.82 -4.37 10.45
C GLU A 140 12.75 -3.61 11.78
N GLU A 141 12.15 -2.41 11.78
CA GLU A 141 12.02 -1.54 12.95
C GLU A 141 10.59 -1.52 13.49
N SER A 142 10.45 -1.29 14.78
CA SER A 142 9.17 -1.05 15.47
C SER A 142 8.58 0.32 15.13
N GLY A 143 7.33 0.54 15.52
CA GLY A 143 6.65 1.84 15.39
C GLY A 143 5.27 1.79 14.74
N LEU A 144 4.80 0.61 14.33
CA LEU A 144 3.41 0.42 13.93
C LEU A 144 2.56 0.31 15.19
N GLU A 145 1.51 1.13 15.28
CA GLU A 145 0.54 1.11 16.36
C GLU A 145 -0.88 1.14 15.81
N VAL A 146 -1.81 0.53 16.50
CA VAL A 146 -3.24 0.52 16.18
C VAL A 146 -4.02 1.16 17.31
N LEU A 147 -4.90 2.10 16.99
CA LEU A 147 -5.79 2.72 17.97
C LEU A 147 -6.94 1.77 18.30
N SER A 148 -7.03 1.38 19.58
CA SER A 148 -8.13 0.55 20.07
C SER A 148 -9.43 1.33 20.17
N LYS A 149 -10.55 0.62 20.30
CA LYS A 149 -11.87 1.24 20.56
C LYS A 149 -11.93 1.97 21.90
N SER A 150 -11.05 1.63 22.85
CA SER A 150 -10.92 2.32 24.15
C SER A 150 -10.07 3.59 24.07
N GLY A 151 -9.48 3.92 22.91
CA GLY A 151 -8.62 5.08 22.72
C GLY A 151 -7.16 4.86 23.09
N GLU A 152 -6.73 3.61 23.29
CA GLU A 152 -5.35 3.24 23.59
C GLU A 152 -4.59 2.85 22.33
N TRP A 153 -3.35 3.32 22.18
CA TRP A 153 -2.45 2.88 21.12
C TRP A 153 -1.79 1.55 21.49
N ILE A 154 -2.00 0.55 20.64
CA ILE A 154 -1.48 -0.81 20.83
C ILE A 154 -0.34 -1.01 19.84
N PRO A 155 0.91 -1.22 20.31
CA PRO A 155 2.03 -1.50 19.43
C PRO A 155 1.87 -2.86 18.76
N ILE A 156 2.15 -2.91 17.46
CA ILE A 156 2.15 -4.15 16.67
C ILE A 156 3.59 -4.58 16.45
N GLU A 157 3.95 -5.71 17.04
CA GLU A 157 5.28 -6.28 16.86
C GLU A 157 5.46 -6.85 15.47
N SER A 158 6.49 -6.37 14.76
CA SER A 158 6.93 -7.00 13.52
C SER A 158 7.61 -8.34 13.84
N ARG A 159 7.14 -9.41 13.21
CA ARG A 159 7.75 -10.74 13.32
C ARG A 159 8.37 -11.13 11.99
N SER A 160 9.58 -11.67 12.04
CA SER A 160 10.25 -12.20 10.84
C SER A 160 9.34 -13.22 10.13
N LYS A 161 9.26 -13.11 8.81
CA LYS A 161 8.45 -14.00 7.94
C LYS A 161 6.94 -13.96 8.21
N SER A 162 6.44 -12.85 8.76
CA SER A 162 5.01 -12.61 8.91
C SER A 162 4.55 -11.45 8.03
N ILE A 163 3.26 -11.43 7.75
CA ILE A 163 2.56 -10.33 7.11
C ILE A 163 1.50 -9.85 8.10
N VAL A 164 1.49 -8.57 8.42
CA VAL A 164 0.40 -7.96 9.17
C VAL A 164 -0.73 -7.65 8.18
N CYS A 165 -1.93 -8.08 8.53
CA CYS A 165 -3.12 -7.77 7.75
C CYS A 165 -4.06 -6.91 8.59
N ASN A 166 -4.44 -5.74 8.09
CA ASN A 166 -5.50 -4.91 8.67
C ASN A 166 -6.66 -4.77 7.69
N ILE A 167 -7.85 -4.61 8.24
CA ILE A 167 -9.07 -4.31 7.50
C ILE A 167 -9.11 -2.80 7.28
N GLY A 168 -9.47 -2.37 6.07
CA GLY A 168 -9.73 -0.98 5.74
C GLY A 168 -11.14 -0.55 6.12
N ASP A 169 -11.53 0.64 5.68
CA ASP A 169 -12.82 1.27 6.01
C ASP A 169 -13.92 1.05 4.94
N MET A 170 -13.68 0.19 3.93
CA MET A 170 -14.62 -0.12 2.85
C MET A 170 -15.50 -1.33 3.19
#